data_2ee6a0c4ce27a951f4ddf5a11a92425e
#
_entry.id   2ee6a0c4ce27a951f4ddf5a11a92425e
#
_cell.length_a   1.000
_cell.length_b   1.000
_cell.length_c   1.000
_cell.angle_alpha   90.00
_cell.angle_beta   90.00
_cell.angle_gamma   90.00
#
_symmetry.space_group_name_H-M   'P 1'
#
loop_
_entity.id
_entity.type
_entity.pdbx_description
1 polymer ?
#
loop_
_entity_poly.entity_id
_entity_poly.type
_entity_poly.pdbx_seq_one_letter_code
_entity_poly.pdbx_strand_id
1 'polypeptide(L)'
;MRGQLKAWACLGSLATLTFPAPAAQAATGAQACRVTAAKPTISNGFVRGTATRSGCSGRALLRVRVAMAVSGPDRVLKSGSKTIETGSITARVRCTTTPRTYYVVALDAKGHTAKSGTARLTCGKFASTGEEALVKLTNKARAGGDCKPLTHDPRLHLAAERHSADMGAKGRLKHTSGGRTFGERIKAVNFPYSLIAENVAMGYPAAATVLRDWLKSPGHRKNILNCSFTHIGVGYSTKGQAWTQIFATR
;
A
#
# COMPACT_ATOMS: atom_id res chain seq x y z
N MET A 1 102.15 25.54 29.40
CA MET A 1 101.40 24.32 29.13
C MET A 1 99.99 24.50 29.55
N ARG A 2 99.11 24.36 28.62
CA ARG A 2 97.69 24.23 28.73
C ARG A 2 96.88 25.27 29.52
N GLY A 3 96.33 26.25 28.71
CA GLY A 3 95.34 27.17 29.15
C GLY A 3 93.92 26.57 29.17
N GLN A 4 93.10 26.97 30.08
CA GLN A 4 91.66 26.66 30.08
C GLN A 4 90.91 27.95 29.81
N LEU A 5 90.27 28.03 28.70
CA LEU A 5 89.31 29.09 28.38
C LEU A 5 88.00 28.74 29.04
N LYS A 6 87.49 29.67 29.89
CA LYS A 6 86.13 29.57 30.42
C LYS A 6 85.20 30.37 29.47
N ALA A 7 84.27 29.68 28.81
CA ALA A 7 83.24 30.28 28.05
C ALA A 7 82.05 30.69 28.96
N TRP A 8 81.63 31.92 28.90
CA TRP A 8 80.40 32.43 29.50
C TRP A 8 79.30 32.24 28.54
N ALA A 9 78.29 31.47 28.95
CA ALA A 9 77.05 31.34 28.20
C ALA A 9 76.04 32.39 28.63
N CYS A 10 75.65 33.32 27.72
CA CYS A 10 74.51 34.20 27.89
C CYS A 10 73.21 33.44 27.59
N LEU A 11 72.40 33.27 28.60
CA LEU A 11 71.03 32.77 28.45
C LEU A 11 70.13 33.93 27.98
N GLY A 12 69.85 34.00 26.70
CA GLY A 12 68.81 34.86 26.15
C GLY A 12 67.45 34.18 26.23
N SER A 13 66.57 34.66 27.09
CA SER A 13 65.15 34.21 27.15
C SER A 13 64.41 34.76 25.94
N LEU A 14 64.06 33.90 24.98
CA LEU A 14 63.12 34.17 23.92
C LEU A 14 61.69 34.01 24.45
N ALA A 15 60.99 35.12 24.71
CA ALA A 15 59.57 35.11 24.97
C ALA A 15 58.83 34.84 23.67
N THR A 16 58.28 33.64 23.49
CA THR A 16 57.40 33.29 22.37
C THR A 16 56.00 33.90 22.64
N LEU A 17 55.66 34.94 21.89
CA LEU A 17 54.30 35.46 21.80
C LEU A 17 53.45 34.47 21.02
N THR A 18 52.69 33.62 21.73
CA THR A 18 51.66 32.79 21.10
C THR A 18 50.42 33.65 20.80
N PHE A 19 50.22 34.04 19.55
CA PHE A 19 48.96 34.59 19.10
C PHE A 19 47.92 33.46 19.10
N PRO A 20 46.74 33.63 19.73
CA PRO A 20 45.65 32.67 19.57
C PRO A 20 45.21 32.71 18.14
N ALA A 21 45.21 31.55 17.43
CA ALA A 21 44.63 31.38 16.12
C ALA A 21 43.13 31.75 16.20
N PRO A 22 42.61 32.54 15.24
CA PRO A 22 41.18 32.82 15.22
C PRO A 22 40.43 31.48 15.10
N ALA A 23 39.52 31.21 16.04
CA ALA A 23 38.62 30.08 15.98
C ALA A 23 37.90 30.15 14.64
N ALA A 24 38.12 29.17 13.78
CA ALA A 24 37.39 28.97 12.53
C ALA A 24 35.92 28.80 12.92
N GLN A 25 35.12 29.86 12.78
CA GLN A 25 33.68 29.76 12.85
C GLN A 25 33.27 28.82 11.74
N ALA A 26 32.88 27.58 12.11
CA ALA A 26 32.24 26.69 11.21
C ALA A 26 30.97 27.39 10.69
N ALA A 27 31.05 27.86 9.46
CA ALA A 27 29.89 28.39 8.77
C ALA A 27 28.85 27.29 8.81
N THR A 28 27.80 27.45 9.60
CA THR A 28 26.61 26.61 9.54
C THR A 28 26.01 26.84 8.17
N GLY A 29 26.48 26.06 7.17
CA GLY A 29 26.01 26.14 5.79
C GLY A 29 24.49 25.96 5.82
N ALA A 30 23.77 27.01 5.45
CA ALA A 30 22.33 26.94 5.30
C ALA A 30 22.05 25.74 4.39
N GLN A 31 21.42 24.71 4.92
CA GLN A 31 21.17 23.47 4.21
C GLN A 31 20.27 23.81 3.00
N ALA A 32 20.79 23.61 1.79
CA ALA A 32 20.06 23.93 0.56
C ALA A 32 18.69 23.22 0.55
N CYS A 33 17.67 23.92 0.07
CA CYS A 33 16.33 23.35 -0.08
C CYS A 33 16.37 22.06 -0.88
N ARG A 34 15.85 20.98 -0.31
CA ARG A 34 15.87 19.65 -0.92
C ARG A 34 14.48 19.03 -0.88
N VAL A 35 14.09 18.45 -2.01
CA VAL A 35 12.95 17.54 -2.11
C VAL A 35 13.48 16.12 -2.28
N THR A 36 12.93 15.17 -1.55
CA THR A 36 13.32 13.75 -1.63
C THR A 36 12.08 12.87 -1.80
N ALA A 37 12.27 11.73 -2.46
CA ALA A 37 11.27 10.69 -2.63
C ALA A 37 11.80 9.39 -1.98
N ALA A 38 11.12 8.92 -0.96
CA ALA A 38 11.48 7.66 -0.32
C ALA A 38 11.07 6.45 -1.19
N LYS A 39 11.87 5.38 -1.15
CA LYS A 39 11.54 4.12 -1.82
C LYS A 39 10.18 3.63 -1.31
N PRO A 40 9.26 3.18 -2.19
CA PRO A 40 7.93 2.76 -1.75
C PRO A 40 8.00 1.55 -0.83
N THR A 41 7.12 1.53 0.18
CA THR A 41 7.00 0.46 1.17
C THR A 41 5.56 -0.02 1.27
N ILE A 42 5.35 -1.21 1.88
CA ILE A 42 4.01 -1.73 2.17
C ILE A 42 3.69 -1.48 3.64
N SER A 43 2.49 -1.01 3.90
CA SER A 43 1.94 -0.88 5.25
C SER A 43 0.42 -1.00 5.20
N ASN A 44 -0.16 -1.88 6.02
CA ASN A 44 -1.60 -2.10 6.16
C ASN A 44 -2.32 -2.31 4.81
N GLY A 45 -1.78 -3.18 3.95
CA GLY A 45 -2.38 -3.49 2.65
C GLY A 45 -2.26 -2.40 1.58
N PHE A 46 -1.42 -1.38 1.82
CA PHE A 46 -1.19 -0.30 0.88
C PHE A 46 0.29 -0.16 0.55
N VAL A 47 0.58 0.13 -0.72
CA VAL A 47 1.87 0.69 -1.13
C VAL A 47 1.86 2.17 -0.75
N ARG A 48 2.83 2.59 0.04
CA ARG A 48 3.01 3.97 0.52
C ARG A 48 4.19 4.60 -0.20
N GLY A 49 3.96 5.79 -0.74
CA GLY A 49 5.00 6.65 -1.27
C GLY A 49 5.07 7.93 -0.48
N THR A 50 6.27 8.30 -0.01
CA THR A 50 6.50 9.50 0.80
C THR A 50 7.42 10.46 0.06
N ALA A 51 7.03 11.73 0.01
CA ALA A 51 7.83 12.85 -0.43
C ALA A 51 8.15 13.74 0.77
N THR A 52 9.39 14.21 0.86
CA THR A 52 9.84 15.09 1.96
C THR A 52 10.47 16.36 1.36
N ARG A 53 10.20 17.49 1.99
CA ARG A 53 10.80 18.80 1.72
C ARG A 53 11.55 19.25 2.98
N SER A 54 12.83 19.60 2.85
CA SER A 54 13.70 19.97 3.98
C SER A 54 14.70 21.06 3.61
N GLY A 55 15.18 21.83 4.58
CA GLY A 55 16.14 22.91 4.40
C GLY A 55 15.63 24.08 3.53
N CYS A 56 14.32 24.20 3.37
CA CYS A 56 13.70 25.18 2.49
C CYS A 56 13.18 26.38 3.29
N SER A 57 13.40 27.58 2.78
CA SER A 57 12.75 28.80 3.24
C SER A 57 11.44 29.02 2.47
N GLY A 58 10.39 29.35 3.21
CA GLY A 58 9.07 29.63 2.68
C GLY A 58 8.28 28.41 2.22
N ARG A 59 6.95 28.56 2.25
CA ARG A 59 5.99 27.50 1.91
C ARG A 59 5.92 27.28 0.40
N ALA A 60 5.80 26.02 -0.01
CA ALA A 60 5.51 25.66 -1.39
C ALA A 60 4.60 24.42 -1.43
N LEU A 61 3.87 24.27 -2.52
CA LEU A 61 3.07 23.07 -2.77
C LEU A 61 4.01 21.90 -3.05
N LEU A 62 4.10 20.95 -2.11
CA LEU A 62 4.78 19.66 -2.33
C LEU A 62 3.77 18.66 -2.87
N ARG A 63 4.13 17.95 -3.94
CA ARG A 63 3.34 16.88 -4.54
C ARG A 63 4.09 15.56 -4.49
N VAL A 64 3.39 14.49 -4.12
CA VAL A 64 3.87 13.11 -4.18
C VAL A 64 3.05 12.33 -5.20
N ARG A 65 3.70 11.49 -6.01
CA ARG A 65 3.07 10.55 -6.93
C ARG A 65 3.62 9.15 -6.69
N VAL A 66 2.72 8.17 -6.50
CA VAL A 66 3.08 6.76 -6.54
C VAL A 66 2.82 6.27 -7.96
N ALA A 67 3.86 5.83 -8.62
CA ALA A 67 3.81 5.34 -9.99
C ALA A 67 4.18 3.86 -10.07
N MET A 68 3.70 3.19 -11.11
CA MET A 68 4.00 1.80 -11.43
C MET A 68 4.76 1.77 -12.75
N ALA A 69 5.94 1.13 -12.72
CA ALA A 69 6.72 0.86 -13.92
C ALA A 69 6.05 -0.25 -14.73
N VAL A 70 5.82 0.02 -16.01
CA VAL A 70 5.23 -0.92 -16.98
C VAL A 70 6.01 -0.89 -18.29
N SER A 71 5.77 -1.87 -19.17
CA SER A 71 6.26 -1.79 -20.55
C SER A 71 5.49 -0.69 -21.28
N GLY A 72 6.14 0.45 -21.53
CA GLY A 72 5.52 1.67 -22.06
C GLY A 72 5.50 2.81 -21.04
N PRO A 73 4.68 3.85 -21.24
CA PRO A 73 4.62 4.98 -20.32
C PRO A 73 4.17 4.55 -18.91
N ASP A 74 4.94 4.97 -17.91
CA ASP A 74 4.67 4.63 -16.50
C ASP A 74 3.33 5.20 -16.03
N ARG A 75 2.61 4.42 -15.24
CA ARG A 75 1.28 4.78 -14.77
C ARG A 75 1.33 5.41 -13.38
N VAL A 76 0.90 6.67 -13.28
CA VAL A 76 0.64 7.30 -11.97
C VAL A 76 -0.64 6.69 -11.37
N LEU A 77 -0.50 6.01 -10.25
CA LEU A 77 -1.60 5.30 -9.59
C LEU A 77 -2.31 6.16 -8.54
N LYS A 78 -1.56 7.02 -7.87
CA LYS A 78 -2.08 7.94 -6.84
C LYS A 78 -1.19 9.16 -6.71
N SER A 79 -1.83 10.32 -6.52
CA SER A 79 -1.15 11.57 -6.20
C SER A 79 -1.70 12.14 -4.90
N GLY A 80 -0.88 12.93 -4.22
CA GLY A 80 -1.26 13.76 -3.09
C GLY A 80 -0.46 15.05 -3.10
N SER A 81 -0.98 16.12 -2.52
CA SER A 81 -0.29 17.40 -2.41
C SER A 81 -0.66 18.13 -1.13
N LYS A 82 0.29 18.95 -0.63
CA LYS A 82 0.10 19.82 0.54
C LYS A 82 1.08 20.99 0.46
N THR A 83 0.63 22.19 0.80
CA THR A 83 1.51 23.36 0.93
C THR A 83 2.20 23.32 2.28
N ILE A 84 3.52 23.17 2.28
CA ILE A 84 4.36 23.06 3.48
C ILE A 84 5.68 23.82 3.27
N GLU A 85 6.30 24.23 4.33
CA GLU A 85 7.66 24.75 4.33
C GLU A 85 8.67 23.60 4.41
N THR A 86 8.58 22.82 5.47
CA THR A 86 9.33 21.57 5.68
C THR A 86 8.38 20.46 6.12
N GLY A 87 8.78 19.19 5.94
CA GLY A 87 8.00 18.04 6.35
C GLY A 87 7.71 17.07 5.22
N SER A 88 6.83 16.11 5.49
CA SER A 88 6.54 15.01 4.58
C SER A 88 5.06 14.89 4.26
N ILE A 89 4.77 14.38 3.06
CA ILE A 89 3.43 13.97 2.65
C ILE A 89 3.48 12.53 2.11
N THR A 90 2.40 11.80 2.27
CA THR A 90 2.30 10.40 1.85
C THR A 90 1.09 10.20 0.96
N ALA A 91 1.29 9.53 -0.18
CA ALA A 91 0.23 8.95 -0.98
C ALA A 91 0.18 7.43 -0.74
N ARG A 92 -1.03 6.87 -0.78
CA ARG A 92 -1.25 5.43 -0.59
C ARG A 92 -2.05 4.89 -1.77
N VAL A 93 -1.62 3.76 -2.30
CA VAL A 93 -2.35 3.00 -3.30
C VAL A 93 -2.60 1.59 -2.77
N ARG A 94 -3.80 1.05 -2.98
CA ARG A 94 -4.10 -0.31 -2.54
C ARG A 94 -3.13 -1.28 -3.24
N CYS A 95 -2.52 -2.14 -2.46
CA CYS A 95 -1.57 -3.12 -2.94
C CYS A 95 -2.27 -4.25 -3.72
N THR A 96 -1.56 -4.88 -4.61
CA THR A 96 -2.03 -6.05 -5.36
C THR A 96 -1.29 -7.32 -4.93
N THR A 97 -1.93 -8.46 -5.05
CA THR A 97 -1.30 -9.77 -4.81
C THR A 97 -0.34 -10.17 -5.92
N THR A 98 -0.49 -9.60 -7.12
CA THR A 98 0.49 -9.75 -8.20
C THR A 98 1.67 -8.82 -7.94
N PRO A 99 2.92 -9.31 -7.93
CA PRO A 99 4.10 -8.47 -7.78
C PRO A 99 4.16 -7.40 -8.86
N ARG A 100 4.31 -6.14 -8.47
CA ARG A 100 4.45 -5.00 -9.38
C ARG A 100 5.61 -4.12 -8.94
N THR A 101 6.22 -3.43 -9.89
CA THR A 101 7.33 -2.52 -9.63
C THR A 101 6.80 -1.11 -9.47
N TYR A 102 7.08 -0.50 -8.32
CA TYR A 102 6.62 0.84 -7.97
C TYR A 102 7.81 1.76 -7.74
N TYR A 103 7.59 3.06 -7.88
CA TYR A 103 8.49 4.12 -7.47
C TYR A 103 7.70 5.36 -7.05
N VAL A 104 8.37 6.31 -6.43
CA VAL A 104 7.79 7.57 -5.97
C VAL A 104 8.42 8.73 -6.71
N VAL A 105 7.61 9.69 -7.14
CA VAL A 105 8.06 10.98 -7.65
C VAL A 105 7.60 12.05 -6.69
N ALA A 106 8.52 12.90 -6.28
CA ALA A 106 8.29 14.09 -5.47
C ALA A 106 8.62 15.33 -6.30
N LEU A 107 7.81 16.36 -6.21
CA LEU A 107 8.07 17.64 -6.85
C LEU A 107 7.44 18.78 -6.03
N ASP A 108 8.08 19.94 -6.00
CA ASP A 108 7.48 21.13 -5.40
C ASP A 108 7.23 22.23 -6.46
N ALA A 109 6.46 23.24 -6.06
CA ALA A 109 6.13 24.37 -6.93
C ALA A 109 7.33 25.31 -7.19
N LYS A 110 8.49 25.08 -6.54
CA LYS A 110 9.74 25.79 -6.78
C LYS A 110 10.66 25.10 -7.81
N GLY A 111 10.20 24.00 -8.42
CA GLY A 111 10.93 23.26 -9.42
C GLY A 111 11.84 22.14 -8.91
N HIS A 112 11.91 21.92 -7.58
CA HIS A 112 12.70 20.81 -7.05
C HIS A 112 11.95 19.48 -7.30
N THR A 113 12.68 18.51 -7.84
CA THR A 113 12.13 17.17 -8.14
C THR A 113 13.02 16.07 -7.60
N ALA A 114 12.42 14.94 -7.26
CA ALA A 114 13.14 13.72 -6.90
C ALA A 114 12.35 12.48 -7.35
N LYS A 115 13.08 11.45 -7.76
CA LYS A 115 12.53 10.11 -8.05
C LYS A 115 13.21 9.10 -7.14
N SER A 116 12.44 8.22 -6.52
CA SER A 116 12.99 7.15 -5.70
C SER A 116 13.56 6.02 -6.56
N GLY A 117 14.36 5.15 -5.95
CA GLY A 117 14.60 3.83 -6.51
C GLY A 117 13.30 3.03 -6.63
N THR A 118 13.29 2.06 -7.54
CA THR A 118 12.16 1.15 -7.72
C THR A 118 12.07 0.11 -6.61
N ALA A 119 10.86 -0.37 -6.31
CA ALA A 119 10.61 -1.50 -5.42
C ALA A 119 9.63 -2.46 -6.09
N ARG A 120 10.00 -3.72 -6.21
CA ARG A 120 9.07 -4.79 -6.61
C ARG A 120 8.32 -5.23 -5.35
N LEU A 121 7.04 -4.90 -5.28
CA LEU A 121 6.21 -5.10 -4.12
C LEU A 121 5.00 -5.98 -4.47
N THR A 122 4.66 -6.85 -3.54
CA THR A 122 3.44 -7.65 -3.55
C THR A 122 2.86 -7.60 -2.16
N CYS A 123 1.57 -7.39 -2.02
CA CYS A 123 0.93 -7.62 -0.74
C CYS A 123 0.79 -9.12 -0.51
N GLY A 124 1.14 -9.54 0.69
CA GLY A 124 0.72 -10.82 1.20
C GLY A 124 -0.82 -10.94 1.14
N LYS A 125 -1.40 -11.75 1.96
CA LYS A 125 -2.85 -12.00 2.01
C LYS A 125 -3.69 -10.72 1.91
N PHE A 126 -4.53 -10.63 0.88
CA PHE A 126 -5.47 -9.52 0.70
C PHE A 126 -6.81 -9.81 1.41
N ALA A 127 -7.02 -11.06 1.81
CA ALA A 127 -8.19 -11.54 2.52
C ALA A 127 -7.84 -11.90 3.97
N SER A 128 -8.80 -11.79 4.86
CA SER A 128 -8.71 -12.27 6.23
C SER A 128 -8.66 -13.81 6.29
N THR A 129 -8.23 -14.35 7.42
CA THR A 129 -8.21 -15.81 7.65
C THR A 129 -9.60 -16.44 7.44
N GLY A 130 -10.68 -15.76 7.84
CA GLY A 130 -12.05 -16.24 7.64
C GLY A 130 -12.44 -16.29 6.16
N GLU A 131 -12.11 -15.25 5.40
CA GLU A 131 -12.39 -15.19 3.96
C GLU A 131 -11.57 -16.22 3.18
N GLU A 132 -10.29 -16.43 3.52
CA GLU A 132 -9.46 -17.50 2.95
C GLU A 132 -10.02 -18.89 3.28
N ALA A 133 -10.50 -19.09 4.50
CA ALA A 133 -11.13 -20.35 4.90
C ALA A 133 -12.40 -20.62 4.07
N LEU A 134 -13.22 -19.58 3.81
CA LEU A 134 -14.41 -19.73 2.98
C LEU A 134 -14.06 -20.09 1.54
N VAL A 135 -13.02 -19.48 0.94
CA VAL A 135 -12.52 -19.86 -0.39
C VAL A 135 -12.08 -21.32 -0.43
N LYS A 136 -11.28 -21.76 0.57
CA LYS A 136 -10.83 -23.18 0.68
C LYS A 136 -12.00 -24.15 0.79
N LEU A 137 -12.95 -23.86 1.67
CA LEU A 137 -14.12 -24.70 1.87
C LEU A 137 -15.02 -24.75 0.63
N THR A 138 -15.20 -23.61 -0.05
CA THR A 138 -15.92 -23.54 -1.33
C THR A 138 -15.25 -24.43 -2.39
N ASN A 139 -13.93 -24.34 -2.52
CA ASN A 139 -13.17 -25.17 -3.48
C ASN A 139 -13.23 -26.65 -3.12
N LYS A 140 -13.23 -26.99 -1.82
CA LYS A 140 -13.45 -28.39 -1.38
C LYS A 140 -14.83 -28.90 -1.77
N ALA A 141 -15.88 -28.09 -1.58
CA ALA A 141 -17.25 -28.46 -2.00
C ALA A 141 -17.34 -28.66 -3.52
N ARG A 142 -16.68 -27.80 -4.30
CA ARG A 142 -16.63 -27.87 -5.76
C ARG A 142 -15.92 -29.10 -6.28
N ALA A 143 -14.83 -29.52 -5.62
CA ALA A 143 -14.11 -30.76 -5.97
C ALA A 143 -15.00 -32.02 -5.86
N GLY A 144 -15.98 -32.04 -4.93
CA GLY A 144 -16.99 -33.09 -4.85
C GLY A 144 -18.01 -33.11 -5.99
N GLY A 145 -18.01 -32.12 -6.87
CA GLY A 145 -18.83 -32.01 -8.07
C GLY A 145 -18.00 -31.88 -9.36
N ASP A 146 -16.75 -32.34 -9.33
CA ASP A 146 -15.79 -32.36 -10.46
C ASP A 146 -15.49 -30.96 -11.07
N CYS A 147 -15.77 -29.88 -10.35
CA CYS A 147 -15.44 -28.54 -10.80
C CYS A 147 -13.98 -28.16 -10.47
N LYS A 148 -13.32 -27.49 -11.40
CA LYS A 148 -12.01 -26.89 -11.13
C LYS A 148 -12.08 -25.87 -9.97
N PRO A 149 -11.00 -25.73 -9.19
CA PRO A 149 -10.95 -24.76 -8.12
C PRO A 149 -11.04 -23.33 -8.65
N LEU A 150 -11.72 -22.45 -7.91
CA LEU A 150 -11.82 -21.04 -8.20
C LEU A 150 -10.55 -20.31 -7.75
N THR A 151 -10.09 -19.36 -8.57
CA THR A 151 -9.01 -18.43 -8.20
C THR A 151 -9.57 -17.26 -7.40
N HIS A 152 -9.06 -17.02 -6.20
CA HIS A 152 -9.45 -15.85 -5.40
C HIS A 152 -8.84 -14.57 -6.01
N ASP A 153 -9.68 -13.73 -6.63
CA ASP A 153 -9.23 -12.48 -7.29
C ASP A 153 -9.37 -11.28 -6.33
N PRO A 154 -8.31 -10.48 -6.14
CA PRO A 154 -8.33 -9.35 -5.20
C PRO A 154 -9.32 -8.23 -5.59
N ARG A 155 -9.72 -8.13 -6.85
CA ARG A 155 -10.73 -7.15 -7.29
C ARG A 155 -12.12 -7.62 -6.92
N LEU A 156 -12.43 -8.89 -7.16
CA LEU A 156 -13.70 -9.50 -6.74
C LEU A 156 -13.81 -9.49 -5.21
N HIS A 157 -12.71 -9.79 -4.50
CA HIS A 157 -12.64 -9.66 -3.04
C HIS A 157 -13.00 -8.23 -2.59
N LEU A 158 -12.40 -7.20 -3.21
CA LEU A 158 -12.68 -5.80 -2.88
C LEU A 158 -14.16 -5.43 -3.09
N ALA A 159 -14.79 -5.95 -4.15
CA ALA A 159 -16.20 -5.71 -4.41
C ALA A 159 -17.08 -6.41 -3.36
N ALA A 160 -16.73 -7.65 -2.98
CA ALA A 160 -17.42 -8.44 -1.95
C ALA A 160 -17.26 -7.83 -0.55
N GLU A 161 -16.03 -7.44 -0.17
CA GLU A 161 -15.71 -6.79 1.11
C GLU A 161 -16.54 -5.52 1.33
N ARG A 162 -16.58 -4.64 0.31
CA ARG A 162 -17.37 -3.41 0.37
C ARG A 162 -18.86 -3.68 0.52
N HIS A 163 -19.36 -4.73 -0.11
CA HIS A 163 -20.77 -5.10 -0.01
C HIS A 163 -21.10 -5.68 1.37
N SER A 164 -20.27 -6.57 1.89
CA SER A 164 -20.42 -7.08 3.26
C SER A 164 -20.40 -5.96 4.29
N ALA A 165 -19.48 -4.98 4.13
CA ALA A 165 -19.41 -3.81 5.00
C ALA A 165 -20.69 -2.94 4.92
N ASP A 166 -21.25 -2.75 3.73
CA ASP A 166 -22.50 -1.99 3.54
C ASP A 166 -23.69 -2.71 4.16
N MET A 167 -23.85 -4.02 3.93
CA MET A 167 -24.88 -4.83 4.57
C MET A 167 -24.77 -4.81 6.09
N GLY A 168 -23.58 -5.01 6.62
CA GLY A 168 -23.33 -4.98 8.06
C GLY A 168 -23.58 -3.62 8.69
N ALA A 169 -23.22 -2.53 8.01
CA ALA A 169 -23.47 -1.17 8.49
C ALA A 169 -24.97 -0.83 8.55
N LYS A 170 -25.73 -1.31 7.59
CA LYS A 170 -27.18 -1.01 7.43
C LYS A 170 -28.09 -2.05 8.13
N GLY A 171 -27.54 -3.17 8.59
CA GLY A 171 -28.30 -4.29 9.14
C GLY A 171 -29.30 -4.90 8.13
N ARG A 172 -28.97 -4.90 6.82
CA ARG A 172 -29.89 -5.33 5.74
C ARG A 172 -29.21 -6.29 4.78
N LEU A 173 -29.77 -7.49 4.68
CA LEU A 173 -29.40 -8.51 3.69
C LEU A 173 -30.00 -8.15 2.34
N LYS A 174 -29.19 -7.77 1.35
CA LYS A 174 -29.60 -7.40 -0.01
C LYS A 174 -28.48 -7.70 -1.01
N HIS A 175 -28.84 -7.90 -2.28
CA HIS A 175 -27.91 -7.99 -3.40
C HIS A 175 -27.52 -6.62 -3.99
N THR A 176 -28.16 -5.53 -3.54
CA THR A 176 -27.86 -4.17 -3.99
C THR A 176 -27.21 -3.36 -2.87
N SER A 177 -26.28 -2.47 -3.22
CA SER A 177 -25.55 -1.61 -2.29
C SER A 177 -25.40 -0.22 -2.88
N GLY A 178 -25.88 0.81 -2.18
CA GLY A 178 -25.85 2.19 -2.68
C GLY A 178 -26.52 2.36 -4.05
N GLY A 179 -27.62 1.66 -4.31
CA GLY A 179 -28.32 1.66 -5.60
C GLY A 179 -27.66 0.82 -6.69
N ARG A 180 -26.51 0.18 -6.43
CA ARG A 180 -25.77 -0.62 -7.41
C ARG A 180 -26.07 -2.10 -7.28
N THR A 181 -26.26 -2.76 -8.41
CA THR A 181 -26.30 -4.22 -8.53
C THR A 181 -24.92 -4.83 -8.31
N PHE A 182 -24.84 -6.15 -8.09
CA PHE A 182 -23.52 -6.80 -7.95
C PHE A 182 -22.69 -6.73 -9.26
N GLY A 183 -23.33 -6.75 -10.43
CA GLY A 183 -22.63 -6.56 -11.70
C GLY A 183 -21.97 -5.18 -11.82
N GLU A 184 -22.65 -4.11 -11.39
CA GLU A 184 -22.07 -2.76 -11.36
C GLU A 184 -20.92 -2.64 -10.34
N ARG A 185 -21.02 -3.35 -9.20
CA ARG A 185 -19.90 -3.41 -8.23
C ARG A 185 -18.66 -4.10 -8.81
N ILE A 186 -18.85 -5.16 -9.61
CA ILE A 186 -17.76 -5.87 -10.30
C ILE A 186 -17.13 -4.97 -11.38
N LYS A 187 -17.95 -4.26 -12.16
CA LYS A 187 -17.46 -3.27 -13.14
C LYS A 187 -16.64 -2.17 -12.47
N ALA A 188 -17.08 -1.66 -11.32
CA ALA A 188 -16.40 -0.60 -10.57
C ALA A 188 -15.00 -0.99 -10.06
N VAL A 189 -14.68 -2.28 -9.99
CA VAL A 189 -13.33 -2.78 -9.65
C VAL A 189 -12.53 -3.21 -10.89
N ASN A 190 -13.03 -2.91 -12.08
CA ASN A 190 -12.40 -3.24 -13.37
C ASN A 190 -12.11 -4.74 -13.55
N PHE A 191 -13.01 -5.61 -13.13
CA PHE A 191 -12.93 -7.04 -13.43
C PHE A 191 -13.77 -7.34 -14.67
N PRO A 192 -13.15 -7.81 -15.80
CA PRO A 192 -13.90 -8.22 -16.98
C PRO A 192 -14.58 -9.57 -16.70
N TYR A 193 -15.83 -9.74 -17.13
CA TYR A 193 -16.58 -10.97 -16.92
C TYR A 193 -17.53 -11.26 -18.07
N SER A 194 -17.78 -12.56 -18.29
CA SER A 194 -18.83 -13.09 -19.18
C SER A 194 -20.00 -13.68 -18.39
N LEU A 195 -19.74 -14.24 -17.20
CA LEU A 195 -20.76 -14.83 -16.32
C LEU A 195 -20.48 -14.42 -14.88
N ILE A 196 -21.50 -14.11 -14.08
CA ILE A 196 -21.39 -13.73 -12.68
C ILE A 196 -22.53 -14.28 -11.83
N ALA A 197 -22.26 -14.54 -10.55
CA ALA A 197 -23.27 -14.84 -9.54
C ALA A 197 -22.83 -14.31 -8.17
N GLU A 198 -23.78 -14.21 -7.25
CA GLU A 198 -23.51 -13.73 -5.90
C GLU A 198 -24.28 -14.56 -4.86
N ASN A 199 -23.61 -14.89 -3.75
CA ASN A 199 -24.22 -15.38 -2.53
C ASN A 199 -23.99 -14.35 -1.42
N VAL A 200 -25.02 -14.05 -0.64
CA VAL A 200 -24.94 -13.17 0.52
C VAL A 200 -25.60 -13.82 1.74
N ALA A 201 -25.09 -13.49 2.92
CA ALA A 201 -25.64 -13.93 4.20
C ALA A 201 -25.30 -12.93 5.30
N MET A 202 -26.09 -12.96 6.40
CA MET A 202 -25.83 -12.20 7.62
C MET A 202 -26.10 -13.08 8.85
N GLY A 203 -25.44 -12.73 9.98
CA GLY A 203 -25.60 -13.47 11.24
C GLY A 203 -24.71 -14.71 11.36
N TYR A 204 -23.69 -14.86 10.52
CA TYR A 204 -22.79 -16.01 10.56
C TYR A 204 -21.39 -15.61 11.05
N PRO A 205 -20.95 -16.09 12.22
CA PRO A 205 -19.64 -15.74 12.76
C PRO A 205 -18.48 -16.46 12.04
N ALA A 206 -18.75 -17.57 11.36
CA ALA A 206 -17.71 -18.42 10.78
C ALA A 206 -17.99 -18.86 9.34
N ALA A 207 -16.90 -19.01 8.56
CA ALA A 207 -16.92 -19.46 7.17
C ALA A 207 -17.58 -20.84 6.98
N ALA A 208 -17.33 -21.78 7.91
CA ALA A 208 -17.87 -23.13 7.81
C ALA A 208 -19.40 -23.16 8.00
N THR A 209 -19.94 -22.33 8.87
CA THR A 209 -21.39 -22.27 9.12
C THR A 209 -22.13 -21.64 7.95
N VAL A 210 -21.65 -20.51 7.44
CA VAL A 210 -22.29 -19.85 6.30
C VAL A 210 -22.25 -20.73 5.03
N LEU A 211 -21.12 -21.41 4.77
CA LEU A 211 -21.02 -22.29 3.61
C LEU A 211 -21.96 -23.50 3.71
N ARG A 212 -22.03 -24.12 4.91
CA ARG A 212 -22.94 -25.26 5.16
C ARG A 212 -24.38 -24.89 4.82
N ASP A 213 -24.82 -23.71 5.23
CA ASP A 213 -26.20 -23.27 5.03
C ASP A 213 -26.44 -22.80 3.59
N TRP A 214 -25.46 -22.20 2.91
CA TRP A 214 -25.54 -21.96 1.49
C TRP A 214 -25.64 -23.26 0.66
N LEU A 215 -24.92 -24.32 1.07
CA LEU A 215 -25.01 -25.64 0.38
C LEU A 215 -26.35 -26.34 0.58
N LYS A 216 -27.11 -26.01 1.63
CA LYS A 216 -28.49 -26.49 1.84
C LYS A 216 -29.52 -25.71 1.01
N SER A 217 -29.20 -24.47 0.64
CA SER A 217 -30.08 -23.62 -0.16
C SER A 217 -29.90 -23.90 -1.65
N PRO A 218 -30.94 -24.31 -2.41
CA PRO A 218 -30.79 -24.68 -3.83
C PRO A 218 -30.16 -23.57 -4.68
N GLY A 219 -30.56 -22.31 -4.48
CA GLY A 219 -30.04 -21.16 -5.25
C GLY A 219 -28.57 -20.89 -4.95
N HIS A 220 -28.17 -20.83 -3.68
CA HIS A 220 -26.78 -20.60 -3.28
C HIS A 220 -25.88 -21.79 -3.68
N ARG A 221 -26.39 -23.03 -3.51
CA ARG A 221 -25.68 -24.26 -3.92
C ARG A 221 -25.43 -24.28 -5.43
N LYS A 222 -26.40 -23.88 -6.24
CA LYS A 222 -26.26 -23.77 -7.70
C LYS A 222 -25.11 -22.86 -8.08
N ASN A 223 -24.95 -21.72 -7.40
CA ASN A 223 -23.84 -20.80 -7.65
C ASN A 223 -22.48 -21.44 -7.28
N ILE A 224 -22.40 -22.08 -6.10
CA ILE A 224 -21.17 -22.73 -5.62
C ILE A 224 -20.70 -23.83 -6.55
N LEU A 225 -21.62 -24.68 -7.01
CA LEU A 225 -21.32 -25.88 -7.81
C LEU A 225 -21.41 -25.66 -9.32
N ASN A 226 -21.53 -24.40 -9.79
CA ASN A 226 -21.46 -24.10 -11.20
C ASN A 226 -19.99 -24.13 -11.68
N CYS A 227 -19.66 -25.17 -12.46
CA CYS A 227 -18.31 -25.40 -12.99
C CYS A 227 -17.87 -24.34 -14.01
N SER A 228 -18.76 -23.55 -14.56
CA SER A 228 -18.41 -22.46 -15.49
C SER A 228 -17.69 -21.31 -14.82
N PHE A 229 -17.79 -21.16 -13.50
CA PHE A 229 -17.04 -20.12 -12.79
C PHE A 229 -15.57 -20.51 -12.63
N THR A 230 -14.69 -19.50 -12.80
CA THR A 230 -13.23 -19.63 -12.72
C THR A 230 -12.62 -18.79 -11.60
N HIS A 231 -13.32 -17.76 -11.13
CA HIS A 231 -12.84 -16.82 -10.14
C HIS A 231 -13.87 -16.62 -9.03
N ILE A 232 -13.38 -16.29 -7.84
CA ILE A 232 -14.19 -15.95 -6.66
C ILE A 232 -13.65 -14.70 -5.97
N GLY A 233 -14.54 -13.89 -5.42
CA GLY A 233 -14.24 -12.87 -4.42
C GLY A 233 -15.04 -13.17 -3.16
N VAL A 234 -14.40 -13.10 -1.99
CA VAL A 234 -15.07 -13.26 -0.69
C VAL A 234 -14.87 -12.01 0.13
N GLY A 235 -15.91 -11.53 0.79
CA GLY A 235 -15.87 -10.43 1.74
C GLY A 235 -16.60 -10.79 3.02
N TYR A 236 -16.08 -10.29 4.14
CA TYR A 236 -16.64 -10.44 5.47
C TYR A 236 -16.66 -9.12 6.23
N SER A 237 -17.74 -8.84 6.90
CA SER A 237 -17.86 -7.76 7.89
C SER A 237 -18.21 -8.33 9.25
N THR A 238 -17.42 -7.98 10.27
CA THR A 238 -17.72 -8.33 11.66
C THR A 238 -19.01 -7.68 12.16
N LYS A 239 -19.31 -6.46 11.65
CA LYS A 239 -20.59 -5.81 11.91
C LYS A 239 -21.68 -6.55 11.14
N GLY A 240 -22.68 -7.05 11.85
CA GLY A 240 -23.76 -7.86 11.29
C GLY A 240 -23.33 -9.25 10.82
N GLN A 241 -22.06 -9.66 11.02
CA GLN A 241 -21.51 -10.96 10.58
C GLN A 241 -21.91 -11.27 9.14
N ALA A 242 -21.73 -10.27 8.27
CA ALA A 242 -22.20 -10.28 6.89
C ALA A 242 -21.15 -10.85 5.94
N TRP A 243 -21.56 -11.77 5.07
CA TRP A 243 -20.73 -12.46 4.09
C TRP A 243 -21.22 -12.20 2.68
N THR A 244 -20.28 -12.09 1.77
CA THR A 244 -20.53 -12.02 0.32
C THR A 244 -19.56 -12.94 -0.41
N GLN A 245 -20.08 -13.82 -1.27
CA GLN A 245 -19.31 -14.51 -2.31
C GLN A 245 -19.72 -13.95 -3.67
N ILE A 246 -18.75 -13.52 -4.47
CA ILE A 246 -18.93 -13.17 -5.89
C ILE A 246 -18.23 -14.22 -6.72
N PHE A 247 -18.94 -14.85 -7.64
CA PHE A 247 -18.41 -15.79 -8.63
C PHE A 247 -18.34 -15.11 -9.99
N ALA A 248 -17.29 -15.41 -10.75
CA ALA A 248 -17.15 -14.85 -12.10
C ALA A 248 -16.37 -15.78 -13.04
N THR A 249 -16.67 -15.65 -14.35
CA THR A 249 -15.89 -16.18 -15.46
C THR A 249 -15.39 -14.99 -16.28
N ARG A 250 -14.14 -15.05 -16.72
CA ARG A 250 -13.59 -14.07 -17.67
C ARG A 250 -13.99 -14.39 -19.08
#